data_51c4cc3f6938fc8c6af45b4f6e6c26e3
#
_entry.id   51c4cc3f6938fc8c6af45b4f6e6c26e3
#
_cell.length_a   1.000
_cell.length_b   1.000
_cell.length_c   1.000
_cell.angle_alpha   90.00
_cell.angle_beta   90.00
_cell.angle_gamma   90.00
#
_symmetry.space_group_name_H-M   'P 1'
#
loop_
_entity.id
_entity.type
_entity.pdbx_description
1 polymer ?
#
loop_
_entity_poly.entity_id
_entity_poly.type
_entity_poly.pdbx_seq_one_letter_code
_entity_poly.pdbx_strand_id
1 'polypeptide(L)'
;SEAHLAGTPNDKKQAEWTKDQFESFGLETKIDTYWPLLNYPVSHRLALVSGPKHLRFEAKLTEDPVDEDETSRDPNVVPLFHGYSKNGTVQGRIVYANYGRLQDFQFLKDQGIDLNGTIALMRYGGNFRGLKVRAAETFGCAGALIYSDPIDDGPLNKDNSSNPAESYPNGPWRSKSSAQRGSVQYLSLLAGDPLTPGYPATENATRIKAEDSPGLAKIPSLPLSWEDALPILKATQGLGVRGEEDWSGGL
;
A
#
# COMPACT_ATOMS: atom_id res chain seq x y z
N SER A 1 0.20 21.66 -6.73
CA SER A 1 0.70 21.45 -5.37
C SER A 1 2.04 20.76 -5.42
N GLU A 2 2.92 21.03 -4.45
CA GLU A 2 4.24 20.40 -4.33
C GLU A 2 4.14 19.11 -3.50
N ALA A 3 5.05 18.16 -3.70
CA ALA A 3 5.15 16.98 -2.86
C ALA A 3 5.39 17.39 -1.39
N HIS A 4 4.55 16.91 -0.47
CA HIS A 4 4.52 17.36 0.93
C HIS A 4 4.37 16.20 1.91
N LEU A 5 5.24 15.21 1.76
CA LEU A 5 5.30 14.10 2.71
C LEU A 5 5.56 14.63 4.13
N ALA A 6 4.91 14.01 5.13
CA ALA A 6 5.00 14.44 6.53
C ALA A 6 6.46 14.64 6.99
N GLY A 7 6.73 15.74 7.71
CA GLY A 7 8.06 16.11 8.20
C GLY A 7 9.00 16.76 7.18
N THR A 8 8.54 17.00 5.94
CA THR A 8 9.33 17.72 4.92
C THR A 8 9.12 19.25 5.01
N PRO A 9 10.02 20.06 4.40
CA PRO A 9 9.82 21.51 4.35
C PRO A 9 8.49 21.94 3.71
N ASN A 10 8.01 21.21 2.70
CA ASN A 10 6.75 21.51 2.04
C ASN A 10 5.53 21.16 2.92
N ASP A 11 5.62 20.13 3.75
CA ASP A 11 4.61 19.84 4.79
C ASP A 11 4.50 21.00 5.78
N LYS A 12 5.64 21.50 6.29
CA LYS A 12 5.68 22.67 7.17
C LYS A 12 5.07 23.91 6.50
N LYS A 13 5.45 24.20 5.25
CA LYS A 13 4.91 25.31 4.45
C LYS A 13 3.38 25.23 4.31
N GLN A 14 2.86 24.02 4.14
CA GLN A 14 1.41 23.79 4.05
C GLN A 14 0.71 24.01 5.40
N ALA A 15 1.32 23.58 6.51
CA ALA A 15 0.79 23.84 7.85
C ALA A 15 0.77 25.34 8.17
N GLU A 16 1.83 26.06 7.83
CA GLU A 16 1.92 27.52 7.99
C GLU A 16 0.87 28.23 7.14
N TRP A 17 0.72 27.87 5.88
CA TRP A 17 -0.32 28.42 5.01
C TRP A 17 -1.73 28.16 5.57
N THR A 18 -1.99 26.97 6.09
CA THR A 18 -3.29 26.63 6.69
C THR A 18 -3.57 27.50 7.93
N LYS A 19 -2.54 27.71 8.78
CA LYS A 19 -2.63 28.62 9.92
C LYS A 19 -3.02 30.03 9.47
N ASP A 20 -2.32 30.59 8.47
CA ASP A 20 -2.58 31.94 7.97
C ASP A 20 -4.02 32.07 7.42
N GLN A 21 -4.54 31.02 6.73
CA GLN A 21 -5.94 31.03 6.29
C GLN A 21 -6.92 31.08 7.45
N PHE A 22 -6.71 30.28 8.49
CA PHE A 22 -7.59 30.29 9.67
C PHE A 22 -7.54 31.62 10.41
N GLU A 23 -6.37 32.23 10.55
CA GLU A 23 -6.22 33.56 11.14
C GLU A 23 -6.93 34.64 10.30
N SER A 24 -6.87 34.54 8.96
CA SER A 24 -7.60 35.45 8.07
C SER A 24 -9.12 35.36 8.21
N PHE A 25 -9.63 34.24 8.67
CA PHE A 25 -11.05 34.02 9.01
C PHE A 25 -11.41 34.46 10.42
N GLY A 26 -10.46 35.02 11.17
CA GLY A 26 -10.65 35.50 12.54
C GLY A 26 -10.55 34.42 13.62
N LEU A 27 -10.00 33.27 13.30
CA LEU A 27 -9.78 32.18 14.26
C LEU A 27 -8.43 32.35 14.98
N GLU A 28 -8.39 32.10 16.29
CA GLU A 28 -7.14 31.94 17.02
C GLU A 28 -6.52 30.58 16.65
N THR A 29 -5.29 30.61 16.12
CA THR A 29 -4.68 29.40 15.56
C THR A 29 -3.29 29.15 16.14
N LYS A 30 -3.02 27.88 16.45
CA LYS A 30 -1.74 27.40 16.97
C LYS A 30 -1.26 26.17 16.17
N ILE A 31 0.05 26.08 15.93
CA ILE A 31 0.70 24.88 15.40
C ILE A 31 1.37 24.15 16.57
N ASP A 32 0.99 22.90 16.80
CA ASP A 32 1.67 22.02 17.74
C ASP A 32 2.61 21.09 16.98
N THR A 33 3.86 20.98 17.45
CA THR A 33 4.90 20.16 16.81
C THR A 33 5.09 18.85 17.58
N TYR A 34 5.17 17.75 16.84
CA TYR A 34 5.41 16.41 17.38
C TYR A 34 6.59 15.75 16.64
N TRP A 35 7.20 14.75 17.27
CA TRP A 35 8.34 13.98 16.77
C TRP A 35 7.98 12.48 16.66
N PRO A 36 7.00 12.11 15.82
CA PRO A 36 6.62 10.71 15.62
C PRO A 36 7.67 9.96 14.80
N LEU A 37 7.59 8.62 14.83
CA LEU A 37 8.29 7.80 13.86
C LEU A 37 7.71 8.08 12.47
N LEU A 38 8.54 8.58 11.57
CA LEU A 38 8.23 8.70 10.15
C LEU A 38 9.14 7.78 9.35
N ASN A 39 8.64 7.23 8.26
CA ASN A 39 9.45 6.45 7.34
C ASN A 39 9.41 7.03 5.94
N TYR A 40 10.55 6.93 5.24
CA TYR A 40 10.71 7.41 3.88
C TYR A 40 11.24 6.28 3.01
N PRO A 41 10.74 6.13 1.75
CA PRO A 41 11.25 5.10 0.85
C PRO A 41 12.69 5.41 0.45
N VAL A 42 13.57 4.41 0.53
CA VAL A 42 14.97 4.49 0.09
C VAL A 42 15.13 3.77 -1.24
N SER A 43 14.63 2.53 -1.31
CA SER A 43 14.63 1.73 -2.54
C SER A 43 13.56 0.65 -2.46
N HIS A 44 13.10 0.21 -3.63
CA HIS A 44 12.19 -0.92 -3.74
C HIS A 44 12.53 -1.72 -5.01
N ARG A 45 12.22 -3.00 -4.98
CA ARG A 45 12.39 -3.89 -6.12
C ARG A 45 11.41 -5.04 -6.01
N LEU A 46 10.82 -5.43 -7.14
CA LEU A 46 10.01 -6.63 -7.28
C LEU A 46 10.37 -7.33 -8.57
N ALA A 47 10.67 -8.63 -8.49
CA ALA A 47 10.96 -9.43 -9.68
C ALA A 47 10.45 -10.87 -9.51
N LEU A 48 9.98 -11.48 -10.59
CA LEU A 48 9.74 -12.89 -10.70
C LEU A 48 11.01 -13.58 -11.20
N VAL A 49 11.80 -14.14 -10.27
CA VAL A 49 13.17 -14.61 -10.53
C VAL A 49 13.26 -16.11 -10.83
N SER A 50 12.20 -16.89 -10.53
CA SER A 50 12.15 -18.35 -10.76
C SER A 50 10.89 -18.73 -11.53
N GLY A 51 10.86 -19.96 -12.05
CA GLY A 51 9.80 -20.45 -12.93
C GLY A 51 10.20 -20.40 -14.43
N PRO A 52 9.25 -20.62 -15.35
CA PRO A 52 9.52 -20.60 -16.79
C PRO A 52 10.16 -19.28 -17.23
N LYS A 53 11.18 -19.34 -18.08
CA LYS A 53 11.96 -18.15 -18.50
C LYS A 53 11.08 -17.05 -19.10
N HIS A 54 10.04 -17.41 -19.87
CA HIS A 54 9.14 -16.46 -20.51
C HIS A 54 8.19 -15.73 -19.55
N LEU A 55 8.08 -16.18 -18.31
CA LEU A 55 7.29 -15.53 -17.24
C LEU A 55 8.14 -14.67 -16.31
N ARG A 56 9.48 -14.76 -16.41
CA ARG A 56 10.37 -13.94 -15.58
C ARG A 56 10.29 -12.49 -15.99
N PHE A 57 10.13 -11.61 -15.02
CA PHE A 57 10.09 -10.17 -15.26
C PHE A 57 10.58 -9.41 -14.03
N GLU A 58 10.87 -8.14 -14.24
CA GLU A 58 11.10 -7.15 -13.19
C GLU A 58 10.02 -6.08 -13.29
N ALA A 59 9.36 -5.77 -12.19
CA ALA A 59 8.29 -4.80 -12.14
C ALA A 59 8.84 -3.38 -12.35
N LYS A 60 8.08 -2.55 -13.03
CA LYS A 60 8.44 -1.16 -13.33
C LYS A 60 8.45 -0.30 -12.07
N LEU A 61 7.46 -0.48 -11.19
CA LEU A 61 7.27 0.23 -9.92
C LEU A 61 7.31 1.77 -10.06
N THR A 62 6.91 2.28 -11.21
CA THR A 62 6.78 3.71 -11.48
C THR A 62 5.46 3.98 -12.19
N GLU A 63 4.88 5.14 -11.91
CA GLU A 63 3.66 5.58 -12.55
C GLU A 63 3.98 6.33 -13.85
N ASP A 64 3.14 6.15 -14.87
CA ASP A 64 3.25 6.92 -16.10
C ASP A 64 2.82 8.38 -15.85
N PRO A 65 3.51 9.37 -16.41
CA PRO A 65 3.09 10.76 -16.31
C PRO A 65 1.77 10.99 -17.04
N VAL A 66 1.00 11.95 -16.56
CA VAL A 66 -0.22 12.43 -17.19
C VAL A 66 0.08 13.76 -17.89
N ASP A 67 -0.23 13.86 -19.18
CA ASP A 67 0.16 15.01 -20.01
C ASP A 67 -0.48 16.34 -19.54
N GLU A 68 -1.69 16.27 -19.05
CA GLU A 68 -2.48 17.39 -18.56
C GLU A 68 -2.11 17.80 -17.12
N ASP A 69 -1.29 17.01 -16.43
CA ASP A 69 -0.88 17.25 -15.05
C ASP A 69 0.65 17.31 -14.93
N GLU A 70 1.21 18.51 -14.96
CA GLU A 70 2.65 18.74 -14.83
C GLU A 70 3.22 18.20 -13.51
N THR A 71 2.42 18.14 -12.44
CA THR A 71 2.87 17.62 -11.14
C THR A 71 3.17 16.13 -11.19
N SER A 72 2.60 15.41 -12.14
CA SER A 72 2.88 13.99 -12.38
C SER A 72 4.31 13.70 -12.86
N ARG A 73 5.02 14.74 -13.32
CA ARG A 73 6.42 14.68 -13.79
C ARG A 73 7.43 15.21 -12.78
N ASP A 74 6.98 15.62 -11.59
CA ASP A 74 7.90 16.12 -10.56
C ASP A 74 8.91 15.02 -10.19
N PRO A 75 10.23 15.26 -10.36
CA PRO A 75 11.24 14.29 -9.99
C PRO A 75 11.30 13.97 -8.48
N ASN A 76 10.66 14.81 -7.65
CA ASN A 76 10.54 14.62 -6.21
C ASN A 76 9.26 13.87 -5.81
N VAL A 77 8.51 13.35 -6.77
CA VAL A 77 7.33 12.54 -6.46
C VAL A 77 7.75 11.33 -5.61
N VAL A 78 6.97 11.08 -4.57
CA VAL A 78 7.26 9.98 -3.64
C VAL A 78 7.15 8.64 -4.36
N PRO A 79 8.19 7.79 -4.32
CA PRO A 79 8.14 6.45 -4.90
C PRO A 79 6.99 5.61 -4.35
N LEU A 80 6.66 4.51 -5.02
CA LEU A 80 5.66 3.56 -4.52
C LEU A 80 6.18 2.90 -3.24
N PHE A 81 5.43 3.04 -2.13
CA PHE A 81 5.76 2.40 -0.86
C PHE A 81 4.53 2.27 0.05
N HIS A 82 4.62 1.38 1.00
CA HIS A 82 3.71 1.35 2.13
C HIS A 82 4.38 1.99 3.35
N GLY A 83 3.73 2.99 3.92
CA GLY A 83 4.14 3.59 5.17
C GLY A 83 4.15 2.55 6.30
N TYR A 84 5.21 2.54 7.12
CA TYR A 84 5.41 1.61 8.24
C TYR A 84 5.56 0.13 7.86
N SER A 85 5.84 -0.16 6.59
CA SER A 85 6.30 -1.47 6.17
C SER A 85 7.67 -1.80 6.79
N LYS A 86 7.92 -3.05 7.12
CA LYS A 86 9.25 -3.49 7.54
C LYS A 86 10.25 -3.36 6.39
N ASN A 87 11.47 -2.95 6.72
CA ASN A 87 12.60 -3.04 5.79
C ASN A 87 13.01 -4.50 5.57
N GLY A 88 13.49 -4.83 4.38
CA GLY A 88 14.06 -6.14 4.12
C GLY A 88 13.88 -6.62 2.70
N THR A 89 14.57 -7.71 2.39
CA THR A 89 14.43 -8.46 1.15
C THR A 89 13.90 -9.84 1.47
N VAL A 90 12.86 -10.25 0.75
CA VAL A 90 12.27 -11.58 0.87
C VAL A 90 12.18 -12.23 -0.50
N GLN A 91 12.36 -13.54 -0.52
CA GLN A 91 12.12 -14.38 -1.68
C GLN A 91 11.23 -15.54 -1.26
N GLY A 92 10.16 -15.78 -2.00
CA GLY A 92 9.21 -16.85 -1.69
C GLY A 92 8.29 -17.13 -2.87
N ARG A 93 7.51 -18.20 -2.74
CA ARG A 93 6.42 -18.49 -3.68
C ARG A 93 5.32 -17.44 -3.53
N ILE A 94 4.68 -17.08 -4.63
CA ILE A 94 3.48 -16.23 -4.60
C ILE A 94 2.26 -17.09 -4.25
N VAL A 95 1.40 -16.54 -3.39
CA VAL A 95 0.06 -17.05 -3.12
C VAL A 95 -0.93 -15.89 -3.29
N TYR A 96 -1.89 -16.06 -4.20
CA TYR A 96 -2.99 -15.11 -4.34
C TYR A 96 -3.99 -15.30 -3.19
N ALA A 97 -4.29 -14.23 -2.47
CA ALA A 97 -5.12 -14.25 -1.27
C ALA A 97 -6.29 -13.26 -1.33
N ASN A 98 -6.88 -13.07 -2.51
CA ASN A 98 -8.08 -12.25 -2.73
C ASN A 98 -7.96 -10.85 -2.10
N TYR A 99 -8.90 -10.45 -1.24
CA TYR A 99 -8.82 -9.18 -0.50
C TYR A 99 -7.90 -9.24 0.74
N GLY A 100 -7.26 -10.37 1.04
CA GLY A 100 -6.37 -10.52 2.20
C GLY A 100 -7.09 -10.39 3.55
N ARG A 101 -8.36 -10.75 3.62
CA ARG A 101 -9.11 -10.87 4.88
C ARG A 101 -8.66 -12.13 5.64
N LEU A 102 -8.87 -12.19 6.94
CA LEU A 102 -8.57 -13.40 7.73
C LEU A 102 -9.22 -14.65 7.14
N GLN A 103 -10.47 -14.54 6.67
CA GLN A 103 -11.21 -15.64 6.04
C GLN A 103 -10.59 -16.10 4.71
N ASP A 104 -9.98 -15.20 3.94
CA ASP A 104 -9.31 -15.53 2.68
C ASP A 104 -8.07 -16.41 2.96
N PHE A 105 -7.28 -16.05 3.97
CA PHE A 105 -6.14 -16.86 4.40
C PHE A 105 -6.57 -18.18 5.05
N GLN A 106 -7.64 -18.16 5.85
CA GLN A 106 -8.17 -19.37 6.45
C GLN A 106 -8.65 -20.36 5.38
N PHE A 107 -9.36 -19.86 4.36
CA PHE A 107 -9.76 -20.68 3.21
C PHE A 107 -8.56 -21.36 2.54
N LEU A 108 -7.49 -20.62 2.24
CA LEU A 108 -6.27 -21.18 1.65
C LEU A 108 -5.67 -22.28 2.53
N LYS A 109 -5.59 -22.04 3.83
CA LYS A 109 -5.10 -23.01 4.80
C LYS A 109 -5.96 -24.28 4.86
N ASP A 110 -7.28 -24.14 4.84
CA ASP A 110 -8.24 -25.26 4.86
C ASP A 110 -8.17 -26.09 3.58
N GLN A 111 -7.76 -25.46 2.46
CA GLN A 111 -7.45 -26.15 1.19
C GLN A 111 -6.04 -26.79 1.17
N GLY A 112 -5.32 -26.78 2.30
CA GLY A 112 -3.99 -27.40 2.40
C GLY A 112 -2.85 -26.58 1.79
N ILE A 113 -3.05 -25.28 1.50
CA ILE A 113 -2.00 -24.42 0.99
C ILE A 113 -1.06 -24.02 2.14
N ASP A 114 0.21 -24.38 2.02
CA ASP A 114 1.25 -23.92 2.94
C ASP A 114 1.58 -22.45 2.66
N LEU A 115 1.26 -21.58 3.62
CA LEU A 115 1.46 -20.14 3.56
C LEU A 115 2.81 -19.71 4.15
N ASN A 116 3.48 -20.59 4.86
CA ASN A 116 4.73 -20.25 5.56
C ASN A 116 5.84 -19.87 4.57
N GLY A 117 6.44 -18.70 4.79
CA GLY A 117 7.51 -18.18 3.94
C GLY A 117 7.07 -17.73 2.54
N THR A 118 5.78 -17.71 2.25
CA THR A 118 5.25 -17.23 0.95
C THR A 118 5.16 -15.71 0.91
N ILE A 119 4.92 -15.17 -0.30
CA ILE A 119 4.58 -13.76 -0.52
C ILE A 119 3.11 -13.71 -0.93
N ALA A 120 2.29 -13.08 -0.09
CA ALA A 120 0.87 -12.91 -0.38
C ALA A 120 0.65 -11.81 -1.42
N LEU A 121 -0.03 -12.12 -2.52
CA LEU A 121 -0.54 -11.15 -3.48
C LEU A 121 -2.03 -10.93 -3.22
N MET A 122 -2.41 -9.70 -2.91
CA MET A 122 -3.76 -9.32 -2.52
C MET A 122 -4.22 -8.11 -3.33
N ARG A 123 -5.52 -7.95 -3.50
CA ARG A 123 -6.09 -6.72 -4.07
C ARG A 123 -6.58 -5.75 -3.00
N TYR A 124 -6.56 -4.47 -3.32
CA TYR A 124 -7.22 -3.45 -2.49
C TYR A 124 -8.73 -3.69 -2.42
N GLY A 125 -9.39 -3.05 -1.45
CA GLY A 125 -10.82 -3.26 -1.19
C GLY A 125 -11.07 -4.26 -0.05
N GLY A 126 -12.30 -4.35 0.40
CA GLY A 126 -12.75 -5.30 1.42
C GLY A 126 -12.33 -4.96 2.86
N ASN A 127 -11.11 -4.48 3.09
CA ASN A 127 -10.60 -4.04 4.40
C ASN A 127 -9.40 -3.09 4.27
N PHE A 128 -8.98 -2.49 5.39
CA PHE A 128 -7.81 -1.63 5.47
C PHE A 128 -6.52 -2.40 5.14
N ARG A 129 -5.58 -1.76 4.40
CA ARG A 129 -4.34 -2.42 3.92
C ARG A 129 -3.46 -2.97 5.04
N GLY A 130 -3.39 -2.29 6.18
CA GLY A 130 -2.66 -2.80 7.36
C GLY A 130 -3.24 -4.10 7.90
N LEU A 131 -4.56 -4.30 7.84
CA LEU A 131 -5.19 -5.56 8.23
C LEU A 131 -4.84 -6.71 7.28
N LYS A 132 -4.67 -6.43 5.99
CA LYS A 132 -4.20 -7.42 4.99
C LYS A 132 -2.78 -7.89 5.29
N VAL A 133 -1.87 -6.94 5.54
CA VAL A 133 -0.48 -7.25 5.91
C VAL A 133 -0.42 -8.02 7.22
N ARG A 134 -1.23 -7.61 8.22
CA ARG A 134 -1.33 -8.33 9.49
C ARG A 134 -1.85 -9.75 9.32
N ALA A 135 -2.86 -9.95 8.47
CA ALA A 135 -3.37 -11.29 8.17
C ALA A 135 -2.28 -12.15 7.51
N ALA A 136 -1.58 -11.64 6.49
CA ALA A 136 -0.47 -12.32 5.85
C ALA A 136 0.63 -12.72 6.87
N GLU A 137 1.02 -11.79 7.75
CA GLU A 137 1.98 -12.04 8.83
C GLU A 137 1.48 -13.14 9.78
N THR A 138 0.21 -13.06 10.21
CA THR A 138 -0.40 -14.03 11.13
C THR A 138 -0.40 -15.45 10.57
N PHE A 139 -0.58 -15.58 9.26
CA PHE A 139 -0.57 -16.88 8.57
C PHE A 139 0.83 -17.33 8.10
N GLY A 140 1.90 -16.63 8.50
CA GLY A 140 3.28 -17.03 8.26
C GLY A 140 3.88 -16.59 6.93
N CYS A 141 3.22 -15.71 6.18
CA CYS A 141 3.81 -15.15 4.97
C CYS A 141 5.06 -14.32 5.29
N ALA A 142 6.05 -14.36 4.41
CA ALA A 142 7.29 -13.60 4.54
C ALA A 142 7.20 -12.18 3.98
N GLY A 143 6.20 -11.90 3.13
CA GLY A 143 5.98 -10.60 2.52
C GLY A 143 4.56 -10.44 1.98
N ALA A 144 4.20 -9.21 1.64
CA ALA A 144 2.86 -8.86 1.16
C ALA A 144 2.93 -7.87 -0.01
N LEU A 145 2.18 -8.15 -1.06
CA LEU A 145 1.97 -7.29 -2.21
C LEU A 145 0.49 -6.96 -2.31
N ILE A 146 0.16 -5.68 -2.51
CA ILE A 146 -1.24 -5.24 -2.61
C ILE A 146 -1.39 -4.43 -3.89
N TYR A 147 -2.24 -4.90 -4.81
CA TYR A 147 -2.47 -4.23 -6.08
C TYR A 147 -3.88 -3.64 -6.18
N SER A 148 -4.02 -2.58 -6.97
CA SER A 148 -5.33 -2.01 -7.33
C SER A 148 -5.92 -2.84 -8.47
N ASP A 149 -7.05 -3.52 -8.21
CA ASP A 149 -7.73 -4.30 -9.23
C ASP A 149 -8.65 -3.38 -10.05
N PRO A 150 -8.61 -3.41 -11.40
CA PRO A 150 -9.45 -2.56 -12.23
C PRO A 150 -10.95 -2.83 -12.13
N ILE A 151 -11.37 -3.95 -11.53
CA ILE A 151 -12.80 -4.21 -11.24
C ILE A 151 -13.29 -3.40 -10.03
N ASP A 152 -12.40 -3.05 -9.11
CA ASP A 152 -12.72 -2.29 -7.90
C ASP A 152 -12.37 -0.80 -8.04
N ASP A 153 -11.22 -0.49 -8.64
CA ASP A 153 -10.65 0.86 -8.76
C ASP A 153 -10.10 1.12 -10.17
N GLY A 154 -10.92 0.84 -11.18
CA GLY A 154 -10.53 0.99 -12.57
C GLY A 154 -11.69 0.90 -13.56
N PRO A 155 -11.39 0.93 -14.87
CA PRO A 155 -12.39 1.03 -15.92
C PRO A 155 -13.29 -0.20 -16.07
N LEU A 156 -13.02 -1.29 -15.37
CA LEU A 156 -13.85 -2.49 -15.36
C LEU A 156 -14.88 -2.51 -14.22
N ASN A 157 -14.93 -1.46 -13.41
CA ASN A 157 -15.90 -1.34 -12.33
C ASN A 157 -17.34 -1.29 -12.88
N LYS A 158 -18.20 -2.17 -12.38
CA LYS A 158 -19.58 -2.34 -12.88
C LYS A 158 -20.55 -1.26 -12.37
N ASP A 159 -20.24 -0.59 -11.27
CA ASP A 159 -21.09 0.45 -10.67
C ASP A 159 -20.97 1.80 -11.38
N ASN A 160 -20.33 1.81 -12.50
CA ASN A 160 -19.98 2.99 -13.26
C ASN A 160 -21.12 3.45 -14.17
N SER A 161 -22.04 4.21 -13.63
CA SER A 161 -23.22 4.72 -14.36
C SER A 161 -22.99 6.02 -15.15
N SER A 162 -21.88 6.72 -14.95
CA SER A 162 -21.80 8.13 -15.40
C SER A 162 -20.69 8.48 -16.38
N ASN A 163 -19.65 7.70 -16.52
CA ASN A 163 -18.69 7.79 -17.65
C ASN A 163 -17.67 6.65 -17.56
N PRO A 164 -17.92 5.62 -18.25
CA PRO A 164 -17.58 4.30 -17.80
C PRO A 164 -16.14 3.87 -17.89
N ALA A 165 -15.38 4.36 -18.82
CA ALA A 165 -14.15 3.64 -19.16
C ALA A 165 -12.86 4.47 -19.00
N GLU A 166 -12.96 5.71 -18.53
CA GLU A 166 -11.82 6.63 -18.60
C GLU A 166 -11.11 6.79 -17.26
N SER A 167 -9.80 6.73 -17.32
CA SER A 167 -8.93 7.05 -16.19
C SER A 167 -8.64 8.55 -16.13
N TYR A 168 -8.17 9.01 -14.96
CA TYR A 168 -7.67 10.37 -14.80
C TYR A 168 -6.72 10.77 -15.97
N PRO A 169 -6.81 11.97 -16.56
CA PRO A 169 -7.66 13.11 -16.13
C PRO A 169 -9.08 13.12 -16.71
N ASN A 170 -9.39 12.27 -17.67
CA ASN A 170 -10.66 12.29 -18.41
C ASN A 170 -11.79 11.58 -17.66
N GLY A 171 -11.49 10.80 -16.65
CA GLY A 171 -12.42 10.05 -15.83
C GLY A 171 -11.93 9.82 -14.40
N PRO A 172 -12.78 9.24 -13.55
CA PRO A 172 -12.47 9.10 -12.13
C PRO A 172 -11.56 7.91 -11.80
N TRP A 173 -11.31 7.03 -12.77
CA TRP A 173 -10.66 5.75 -12.51
C TRP A 173 -9.15 5.85 -12.45
N ARG A 174 -8.55 4.94 -11.73
CA ARG A 174 -7.10 4.76 -11.66
C ARG A 174 -6.56 4.32 -13.02
N SER A 175 -5.39 4.83 -13.41
CA SER A 175 -4.67 4.36 -14.59
C SER A 175 -3.98 3.02 -14.31
N LYS A 176 -3.60 2.30 -15.38
CA LYS A 176 -2.97 0.98 -15.30
C LYS A 176 -1.64 0.97 -14.54
N SER A 177 -0.88 2.06 -14.59
CA SER A 177 0.43 2.19 -13.94
C SER A 177 0.35 2.77 -12.52
N SER A 178 -0.80 3.32 -12.15
CA SER A 178 -0.96 3.95 -10.84
C SER A 178 -1.13 2.93 -9.72
N ALA A 179 -0.51 3.20 -8.57
CA ALA A 179 -0.63 2.36 -7.38
C ALA A 179 -1.04 3.17 -6.15
N GLN A 180 -1.83 2.58 -5.29
CA GLN A 180 -2.28 3.22 -4.05
C GLN A 180 -1.21 3.11 -2.97
N ARG A 181 -0.67 4.23 -2.53
CA ARG A 181 0.21 4.36 -1.36
C ARG A 181 -0.62 4.32 -0.07
N GLY A 182 0.05 4.28 1.06
CA GLY A 182 -0.56 4.46 2.37
C GLY A 182 0.08 3.61 3.47
N SER A 183 -0.31 3.88 4.71
CA SER A 183 0.19 3.19 5.89
C SER A 183 -0.31 1.74 5.99
N VAL A 184 0.57 0.84 6.38
CA VAL A 184 0.24 -0.53 6.83
C VAL A 184 0.42 -0.71 8.34
N GLN A 185 0.49 0.39 9.08
CA GLN A 185 0.50 0.34 10.54
C GLN A 185 -0.74 -0.40 11.07
N TYR A 186 -0.58 -1.20 12.11
CA TYR A 186 -1.66 -1.94 12.74
C TYR A 186 -2.48 -1.04 13.68
N LEU A 187 -3.22 -0.09 13.09
CA LEU A 187 -3.98 0.94 13.80
C LEU A 187 -5.03 0.36 14.77
N SER A 188 -5.53 -0.84 14.52
CA SER A 188 -6.45 -1.54 15.42
C SER A 188 -5.77 -2.05 16.70
N LEU A 189 -4.45 -2.15 16.72
CA LEU A 189 -3.66 -2.54 17.90
C LEU A 189 -3.08 -1.32 18.60
N LEU A 190 -2.62 -0.35 17.83
CA LEU A 190 -1.98 0.84 18.34
C LEU A 190 -2.25 2.03 17.41
N ALA A 191 -3.08 2.95 17.87
CA ALA A 191 -3.30 4.24 17.20
C ALA A 191 -2.21 5.25 17.57
N GLY A 192 -1.95 6.20 16.67
CA GLY A 192 -0.94 7.23 16.86
C GLY A 192 0.46 6.77 16.52
N ASP A 193 1.46 7.44 17.11
CA ASP A 193 2.86 7.11 16.89
C ASP A 193 3.20 5.72 17.42
N PRO A 194 3.78 4.82 16.59
CA PRO A 194 4.07 3.45 17.02
C PRO A 194 5.15 3.32 18.09
N LEU A 195 5.93 4.36 18.37
CA LEU A 195 6.98 4.34 19.39
C LEU A 195 6.61 5.03 20.71
N THR A 196 5.46 5.75 20.74
CA THR A 196 4.94 6.39 21.95
C THR A 196 3.51 5.92 22.24
N PRO A 197 3.31 4.64 22.63
CA PRO A 197 1.99 4.03 22.77
C PRO A 197 1.16 4.71 23.86
N GLY A 198 0.06 5.38 23.46
CA GLY A 198 -0.89 5.99 24.38
C GLY A 198 -0.50 7.39 24.92
N TYR A 199 0.58 8.00 24.45
CA TYR A 199 1.00 9.34 24.83
C TYR A 199 1.61 10.12 23.65
N PRO A 200 1.63 11.48 23.73
CA PRO A 200 2.12 12.30 22.63
C PRO A 200 3.60 12.08 22.32
N ALA A 201 3.96 12.03 21.05
CA ALA A 201 5.34 11.98 20.58
C ALA A 201 6.01 13.36 20.68
N THR A 202 6.13 13.92 21.89
CA THR A 202 6.86 15.16 22.13
C THR A 202 8.37 14.95 21.94
N GLU A 203 9.15 16.04 21.85
CA GLU A 203 10.59 15.98 21.59
C GLU A 203 11.32 15.03 22.57
N ASN A 204 11.03 15.15 23.85
CA ASN A 204 11.68 14.38 24.93
C ASN A 204 10.87 13.15 25.39
N ALA A 205 9.88 12.71 24.61
CA ALA A 205 9.09 11.54 24.96
C ALA A 205 9.97 10.27 24.98
N THR A 206 9.76 9.42 25.98
CA THR A 206 10.38 8.09 25.99
C THR A 206 9.77 7.25 24.88
N ARG A 207 10.62 6.57 24.10
CA ARG A 207 10.19 5.73 22.97
C ARG A 207 10.52 4.28 23.24
N ILE A 208 9.57 3.40 22.91
CA ILE A 208 9.85 1.97 22.83
C ILE A 208 10.67 1.67 21.57
N LYS A 209 11.32 0.51 21.52
CA LYS A 209 12.01 0.07 20.31
C LYS A 209 10.99 -0.33 19.23
N ALA A 210 11.35 -0.13 17.96
CA ALA A 210 10.48 -0.47 16.84
C ALA A 210 10.13 -1.97 16.80
N GLU A 211 11.08 -2.85 17.16
CA GLU A 211 10.84 -4.29 17.26
C GLU A 211 9.80 -4.68 18.30
N ASP A 212 9.64 -3.87 19.36
CA ASP A 212 8.70 -4.11 20.46
C ASP A 212 7.32 -3.50 20.20
N SER A 213 7.19 -2.66 19.16
CA SER A 213 5.92 -2.02 18.84
C SER A 213 4.90 -3.01 18.27
N PRO A 214 3.71 -3.14 18.88
CA PRO A 214 2.63 -3.96 18.33
C PRO A 214 1.98 -3.33 17.09
N GLY A 215 2.22 -2.04 16.86
CA GLY A 215 1.66 -1.28 15.74
C GLY A 215 2.44 -1.45 14.43
N LEU A 216 3.65 -2.01 14.45
CA LEU A 216 4.51 -2.13 13.27
C LEU A 216 4.48 -3.53 12.68
N ALA A 217 4.33 -3.61 11.35
CA ALA A 217 4.42 -4.85 10.59
C ALA A 217 5.80 -5.50 10.73
N LYS A 218 5.83 -6.84 10.81
CA LYS A 218 7.07 -7.62 10.93
C LYS A 218 7.53 -8.21 9.59
N ILE A 219 6.75 -8.00 8.52
CA ILE A 219 7.06 -8.42 7.16
C ILE A 219 7.08 -7.22 6.20
N PRO A 220 7.92 -7.21 5.15
CA PRO A 220 7.90 -6.18 4.13
C PRO A 220 6.64 -6.24 3.28
N SER A 221 6.17 -5.08 2.83
CA SER A 221 5.05 -4.96 1.91
C SER A 221 5.26 -3.86 0.87
N LEU A 222 4.62 -4.01 -0.29
CA LEU A 222 4.73 -3.07 -1.40
C LEU A 222 3.38 -2.92 -2.13
N PRO A 223 2.94 -1.70 -2.47
CA PRO A 223 1.80 -1.48 -3.33
C PRO A 223 2.18 -1.67 -4.79
N LEU A 224 1.26 -2.19 -5.60
CA LEU A 224 1.45 -2.40 -7.03
C LEU A 224 0.33 -1.76 -7.84
N SER A 225 0.67 -1.34 -9.06
CA SER A 225 -0.29 -1.14 -10.14
C SER A 225 -0.82 -2.49 -10.64
N TRP A 226 -1.94 -2.50 -11.36
CA TRP A 226 -2.35 -3.76 -12.01
C TRP A 226 -1.47 -4.12 -13.21
N GLU A 227 -0.80 -3.14 -13.82
CA GLU A 227 0.18 -3.40 -14.87
C GLU A 227 1.34 -4.26 -14.35
N ASP A 228 1.86 -3.97 -13.15
CA ASP A 228 2.90 -4.76 -12.50
C ASP A 228 2.37 -6.07 -11.88
N ALA A 229 1.11 -6.11 -11.47
CA ALA A 229 0.51 -7.32 -10.90
C ALA A 229 0.16 -8.38 -11.95
N LEU A 230 -0.25 -7.96 -13.16
CA LEU A 230 -0.72 -8.86 -14.23
C LEU A 230 0.28 -9.96 -14.61
N PRO A 231 1.59 -9.71 -14.79
CA PRO A 231 2.55 -10.79 -15.06
C PRO A 231 2.63 -11.83 -13.94
N ILE A 232 2.49 -11.40 -12.68
CA ILE A 232 2.50 -12.31 -11.52
C ILE A 232 1.23 -13.17 -11.53
N LEU A 233 0.06 -12.56 -11.73
CA LEU A 233 -1.21 -13.27 -11.82
C LEU A 233 -1.21 -14.28 -12.97
N LYS A 234 -0.68 -13.92 -14.13
CA LYS A 234 -0.49 -14.85 -15.27
C LYS A 234 0.42 -16.02 -14.90
N ALA A 235 1.48 -15.77 -14.13
CA ALA A 235 2.40 -16.82 -13.70
C ALA A 235 1.78 -17.79 -12.68
N THR A 236 0.72 -17.40 -11.99
CA THR A 236 -0.03 -18.25 -11.04
C THR A 236 -1.25 -18.93 -11.68
N GLN A 237 -1.60 -18.58 -12.90
CA GLN A 237 -2.80 -19.10 -13.58
C GLN A 237 -2.77 -20.63 -13.70
N GLY A 238 -3.85 -21.26 -13.27
CA GLY A 238 -3.99 -22.73 -13.30
C GLY A 238 -3.20 -23.45 -12.20
N LEU A 239 -2.54 -22.73 -11.31
CA LEU A 239 -1.82 -23.28 -10.15
C LEU A 239 -2.63 -23.03 -8.86
N GLY A 240 -2.53 -23.98 -7.92
CA GLY A 240 -3.21 -23.86 -6.63
C GLY A 240 -4.68 -24.29 -6.66
N VAL A 241 -5.47 -23.68 -5.79
CA VAL A 241 -6.90 -24.01 -5.59
C VAL A 241 -7.80 -22.96 -6.25
N ARG A 242 -8.99 -23.39 -6.66
CA ARG A 242 -10.00 -22.48 -7.17
C ARG A 242 -10.72 -21.83 -5.98
N GLY A 243 -10.75 -20.51 -5.94
CA GLY A 243 -11.53 -19.74 -4.98
C GLY A 243 -13.02 -19.69 -5.28
N GLU A 244 -13.76 -19.11 -4.38
CA GLU A 244 -15.18 -18.81 -4.55
C GLU A 244 -15.41 -17.65 -5.54
N GLU A 245 -16.65 -17.31 -5.83
CA GLU A 245 -17.01 -16.31 -6.84
C GLU A 245 -16.36 -14.93 -6.61
N ASP A 246 -16.26 -14.50 -5.34
CA ASP A 246 -15.64 -13.23 -4.96
C ASP A 246 -14.09 -13.20 -5.12
N TRP A 247 -13.48 -14.33 -5.48
CA TRP A 247 -12.04 -14.43 -5.78
C TRP A 247 -11.70 -14.01 -7.22
N SER A 248 -12.70 -13.79 -8.05
CA SER A 248 -12.51 -13.32 -9.42
C SER A 248 -12.30 -11.80 -9.42
N GLY A 249 -11.13 -11.36 -9.91
CA GLY A 249 -10.81 -9.96 -10.14
C GLY A 249 -11.07 -9.51 -11.58
N GLY A 250 -10.53 -8.34 -11.95
CA GLY A 250 -10.61 -7.76 -13.27
C GLY A 250 -9.40 -8.07 -14.17
N LEU A 251 -8.46 -8.89 -13.72
CA LEU A 251 -7.24 -9.25 -14.44
C LEU A 251 -7.18 -10.75 -14.75
#